data_203a99c5ae4fdfc8d723758a084d509d
#
_entry.id   203a99c5ae4fdfc8d723758a084d509d
#
_cell.length_a   1.000
_cell.length_b   1.000
_cell.length_c   1.000
_cell.angle_alpha   90.00
_cell.angle_beta   90.00
_cell.angle_gamma   90.00
#
_symmetry.space_group_name_H-M   'P 1'
#
loop_
_entity.id
_entity.type
_entity.pdbx_description
1 polymer ?
#
loop_
_entity_poly.entity_id
_entity_poly.type
_entity_poly.pdbx_seq_one_letter_code
_entity_poly.pdbx_strand_id
1 'polypeptide(L)'
;SDPIMAQLLVDPSEDVRSVTCYDPSAGTGTLVIALAHAIGEQNCTVYTQDISDKSSTMMMLNLILNSMSHSLTHVIQGNTLKHPFHKNEDGSLRKFDYIVSNPPFKLDFSDYHSDLKTDSYKGRFFAGIPNIPSKNKKGMEIYLCFFQHLLYSLKEDGKAAIVVPTGFITAKSGIAFKIRKHLVDGEKSILRGVVSMPSNIFANTGTNVSVVFIDKSGVDKPVLIDASKLGETIKENGNQKTKLRTEEIQQIVNTFRNKEVVEDFSVTPTFDEIKEKGYSFSAGQYFDIKIDYVDITEDEFNRRMDNFKTTLRQQFNESHRLEEEILKQLDCIGFNENVGKENSNE
;
A
#
# COMPACT_ATOMS: atom_id res chain seq x y z
N SER A 1 -3.30 6.72 -9.98
CA SER A 1 -2.22 5.81 -9.50
C SER A 1 -1.70 4.94 -10.64
N ASP A 2 -2.57 4.37 -11.46
CA ASP A 2 -2.18 3.42 -12.51
C ASP A 2 -1.21 4.02 -13.55
N PRO A 3 -1.41 5.24 -14.06
CA PRO A 3 -0.44 5.87 -14.95
C PRO A 3 0.93 6.09 -14.30
N ILE A 4 0.97 6.47 -13.02
CA ILE A 4 2.22 6.67 -12.29
C ILE A 4 3.00 5.37 -12.17
N MET A 5 2.34 4.28 -11.77
CA MET A 5 3.00 2.98 -11.63
C MET A 5 3.59 2.51 -12.96
N ALA A 6 2.82 2.59 -14.04
CA ALA A 6 3.27 2.21 -15.38
C ALA A 6 4.45 3.07 -15.85
N GLN A 7 4.34 4.39 -15.76
CA GLN A 7 5.39 5.32 -16.17
C GLN A 7 6.68 5.18 -15.35
N LEU A 8 6.59 4.80 -14.08
CA LEU A 8 7.78 4.62 -13.24
C LEU A 8 8.44 3.24 -13.41
N LEU A 9 7.70 2.23 -13.87
CA LEU A 9 8.28 0.91 -14.16
C LEU A 9 9.03 0.86 -15.48
N VAL A 10 8.49 1.50 -16.52
CA VAL A 10 9.02 1.46 -17.86
C VAL A 10 9.90 2.69 -18.10
N ASP A 11 11.14 2.47 -18.50
CA ASP A 11 12.01 3.54 -18.98
C ASP A 11 11.70 3.80 -20.46
N PRO A 12 11.25 5.01 -20.83
CA PRO A 12 10.91 5.32 -22.21
C PRO A 12 12.13 5.33 -23.16
N SER A 13 13.35 5.31 -22.62
CA SER A 13 14.59 5.20 -23.40
C SER A 13 14.98 3.75 -23.73
N GLU A 14 14.40 2.75 -23.04
CA GLU A 14 14.64 1.34 -23.27
C GLU A 14 13.74 0.83 -24.41
N ASP A 15 14.32 0.16 -25.42
CA ASP A 15 13.55 -0.56 -26.45
C ASP A 15 13.11 -1.92 -25.91
N VAL A 16 11.98 -1.91 -25.22
CA VAL A 16 11.41 -3.09 -24.55
C VAL A 16 10.55 -3.86 -25.53
N ARG A 17 10.90 -5.12 -25.85
CA ARG A 17 10.15 -5.99 -26.77
C ARG A 17 10.02 -7.40 -26.25
N SER A 18 8.90 -8.04 -26.63
CA SER A 18 8.63 -9.46 -26.33
C SER A 18 8.68 -9.79 -24.84
N VAL A 19 8.24 -8.87 -23.99
CA VAL A 19 8.22 -9.02 -22.53
C VAL A 19 6.91 -9.56 -22.03
N THR A 20 6.93 -10.10 -20.81
CA THR A 20 5.76 -10.62 -20.11
C THR A 20 5.37 -9.71 -18.95
N CYS A 21 4.10 -9.29 -18.93
CA CYS A 21 3.52 -8.49 -17.86
C CYS A 21 2.56 -9.36 -17.04
N TYR A 22 2.61 -9.27 -15.73
CA TYR A 22 1.76 -10.07 -14.84
C TYR A 22 1.09 -9.24 -13.77
N ASP A 23 -0.20 -9.54 -13.50
CA ASP A 23 -0.93 -9.04 -12.33
C ASP A 23 -1.58 -10.23 -11.61
N PRO A 24 -1.13 -10.56 -10.39
CA PRO A 24 -1.66 -11.68 -9.59
C PRO A 24 -3.00 -11.39 -8.91
N SER A 25 -3.51 -10.17 -9.01
CA SER A 25 -4.77 -9.69 -8.41
C SER A 25 -5.46 -8.69 -9.34
N ALA A 26 -5.60 -9.08 -10.59
CA ALA A 26 -5.80 -8.17 -11.72
C ALA A 26 -7.10 -7.37 -11.67
N GLY A 27 -8.14 -7.84 -11.01
CA GLY A 27 -9.45 -7.22 -11.09
C GLY A 27 -9.90 -7.08 -12.55
N THR A 28 -10.28 -5.88 -12.95
CA THR A 28 -10.66 -5.57 -14.34
C THR A 28 -9.46 -5.29 -15.26
N GLY A 29 -8.24 -5.37 -14.76
CA GLY A 29 -7.00 -5.23 -15.53
C GLY A 29 -6.50 -3.81 -15.75
N THR A 30 -7.09 -2.80 -15.13
CA THR A 30 -6.74 -1.39 -15.37
C THR A 30 -5.24 -1.12 -15.20
N LEU A 31 -4.63 -1.71 -14.18
CA LEU A 31 -3.22 -1.48 -13.85
C LEU A 31 -2.27 -2.15 -14.87
N VAL A 32 -2.50 -3.42 -15.19
CA VAL A 32 -1.64 -4.15 -16.13
C VAL A 32 -1.83 -3.68 -17.57
N ILE A 33 -3.03 -3.18 -17.93
CA ILE A 33 -3.27 -2.54 -19.23
C ILE A 33 -2.53 -1.21 -19.33
N ALA A 34 -2.53 -0.39 -18.28
CA ALA A 34 -1.74 0.83 -18.23
C ALA A 34 -0.24 0.55 -18.41
N LEU A 35 0.26 -0.54 -17.82
CA LEU A 35 1.64 -1.01 -18.01
C LEU A 35 1.88 -1.44 -19.48
N ALA A 36 0.97 -2.22 -20.07
CA ALA A 36 1.08 -2.66 -21.47
C ALA A 36 1.08 -1.47 -22.44
N HIS A 37 0.27 -0.43 -22.19
CA HIS A 37 0.31 0.82 -22.95
C HIS A 37 1.66 1.54 -22.85
N ALA A 38 2.26 1.56 -21.66
CA ALA A 38 3.58 2.20 -21.47
C ALA A 38 4.72 1.46 -22.19
N ILE A 39 4.59 0.14 -22.39
CA ILE A 39 5.55 -0.71 -23.12
C ILE A 39 5.25 -0.70 -24.62
N GLY A 40 4.00 -0.58 -24.99
CA GLY A 40 3.44 -0.84 -26.30
C GLY A 40 2.76 -2.21 -26.36
N GLU A 41 1.50 -2.24 -26.75
CA GLU A 41 0.61 -3.40 -26.66
C GLU A 41 1.12 -4.62 -27.43
N GLN A 42 1.82 -4.37 -28.55
CA GLN A 42 2.39 -5.42 -29.41
C GLN A 42 3.76 -5.93 -28.89
N ASN A 43 4.36 -5.22 -27.95
CA ASN A 43 5.67 -5.55 -27.39
C ASN A 43 5.59 -6.42 -26.13
N CYS A 44 4.40 -6.67 -25.62
CA CYS A 44 4.22 -7.43 -24.39
C CYS A 44 3.08 -8.46 -24.50
N THR A 45 3.16 -9.49 -23.66
CA THR A 45 2.09 -10.46 -23.42
C THR A 45 1.62 -10.30 -21.98
N VAL A 46 0.31 -10.11 -21.80
CA VAL A 46 -0.30 -9.90 -20.48
C VAL A 46 -0.79 -11.22 -19.91
N TYR A 47 -0.42 -11.49 -18.66
CA TYR A 47 -0.83 -12.61 -17.85
C TYR A 47 -1.59 -12.08 -16.64
N THR A 48 -2.71 -12.68 -16.30
CA THR A 48 -3.49 -12.27 -15.12
C THR A 48 -4.07 -13.45 -14.39
N GLN A 49 -4.29 -13.27 -13.10
CA GLN A 49 -5.11 -14.18 -12.32
C GLN A 49 -5.92 -13.39 -11.29
N ASP A 50 -7.21 -13.69 -11.20
CA ASP A 50 -8.13 -13.09 -10.21
C ASP A 50 -9.18 -14.11 -9.78
N ILE A 51 -9.62 -14.04 -8.52
CA ILE A 51 -10.62 -14.97 -7.98
C ILE A 51 -12.03 -14.70 -8.52
N SER A 52 -12.29 -13.48 -8.98
CA SER A 52 -13.61 -13.01 -9.44
C SER A 52 -13.84 -13.35 -10.90
N ASP A 53 -14.86 -14.16 -11.18
CA ASP A 53 -15.30 -14.48 -12.54
C ASP A 53 -15.72 -13.21 -13.31
N LYS A 54 -16.50 -12.34 -12.66
CA LYS A 54 -16.91 -11.06 -13.26
C LYS A 54 -15.72 -10.18 -13.64
N SER A 55 -14.70 -10.12 -12.78
CA SER A 55 -13.48 -9.36 -13.05
C SER A 55 -12.71 -9.94 -14.23
N SER A 56 -12.58 -11.27 -14.29
CA SER A 56 -11.89 -11.96 -15.38
C SER A 56 -12.60 -11.76 -16.72
N THR A 57 -13.92 -11.80 -16.74
CA THR A 57 -14.72 -11.49 -17.95
C THR A 57 -14.51 -10.03 -18.41
N MET A 58 -14.53 -9.07 -17.49
CA MET A 58 -14.26 -7.67 -17.81
C MET A 58 -12.83 -7.45 -18.28
N MET A 59 -11.86 -8.18 -17.69
CA MET A 59 -10.46 -8.16 -18.13
C MET A 59 -10.33 -8.62 -19.59
N MET A 60 -10.98 -9.73 -19.98
CA MET A 60 -10.97 -10.20 -21.37
C MET A 60 -11.54 -9.15 -22.32
N LEU A 61 -12.67 -8.52 -21.96
CA LEU A 61 -13.25 -7.45 -22.75
C LEU A 61 -12.28 -6.26 -22.90
N ASN A 62 -11.65 -5.86 -21.81
CA ASN A 62 -10.68 -4.77 -21.83
C ASN A 62 -9.45 -5.10 -22.71
N LEU A 63 -8.95 -6.34 -22.71
CA LEU A 63 -7.89 -6.76 -23.64
C LEU A 63 -8.31 -6.64 -25.10
N ILE A 64 -9.53 -7.05 -25.44
CA ILE A 64 -10.06 -6.92 -26.82
C ILE A 64 -10.13 -5.45 -27.23
N LEU A 65 -10.72 -4.60 -26.37
CA LEU A 65 -10.87 -3.17 -26.64
C LEU A 65 -9.54 -2.42 -26.78
N ASN A 66 -8.47 -2.96 -26.19
CA ASN A 66 -7.13 -2.39 -26.26
C ASN A 66 -6.19 -3.13 -27.22
N SER A 67 -6.74 -3.87 -28.20
CA SER A 67 -5.98 -4.58 -29.25
C SER A 67 -4.97 -5.63 -28.74
N MET A 68 -5.22 -6.21 -27.56
CA MET A 68 -4.37 -7.22 -26.91
C MET A 68 -5.01 -8.62 -26.90
N SER A 69 -5.75 -8.97 -27.95
CA SER A 69 -6.45 -10.26 -28.06
C SER A 69 -5.51 -11.47 -27.98
N HIS A 70 -4.23 -11.30 -28.30
CA HIS A 70 -3.20 -12.33 -28.16
C HIS A 70 -2.96 -12.77 -26.71
N SER A 71 -3.36 -11.96 -25.74
CA SER A 71 -3.22 -12.26 -24.31
C SER A 71 -4.46 -12.92 -23.67
N LEU A 72 -5.55 -13.10 -24.41
CA LEU A 72 -6.83 -13.62 -23.86
C LEU A 72 -6.68 -15.00 -23.18
N THR A 73 -5.85 -15.89 -23.71
CA THR A 73 -5.62 -17.22 -23.16
C THR A 73 -4.89 -17.22 -21.83
N HIS A 74 -4.34 -16.08 -21.44
CA HIS A 74 -3.59 -15.90 -20.20
C HIS A 74 -4.38 -15.20 -19.09
N VAL A 75 -5.69 -14.96 -19.32
CA VAL A 75 -6.61 -14.47 -18.29
C VAL A 75 -7.18 -15.66 -17.53
N ILE A 76 -6.82 -15.81 -16.28
CA ILE A 76 -7.18 -16.98 -15.47
C ILE A 76 -8.08 -16.56 -14.30
N GLN A 77 -9.22 -17.22 -14.19
CA GLN A 77 -10.07 -17.13 -13.02
C GLN A 77 -9.63 -18.16 -11.97
N GLY A 78 -9.31 -17.71 -10.76
CA GLY A 78 -8.91 -18.60 -9.67
C GLY A 78 -8.13 -17.91 -8.55
N ASN A 79 -7.95 -18.63 -7.45
CA ASN A 79 -7.20 -18.14 -6.30
C ASN A 79 -5.69 -18.25 -6.55
N THR A 80 -5.06 -17.12 -6.81
CA THR A 80 -3.63 -17.00 -7.12
C THR A 80 -2.72 -17.54 -6.02
N LEU A 81 -3.06 -17.31 -4.75
CA LEU A 81 -2.22 -17.74 -3.65
C LEU A 81 -2.30 -19.25 -3.41
N LYS A 82 -3.51 -19.81 -3.49
CA LYS A 82 -3.74 -21.25 -3.28
C LYS A 82 -3.37 -22.08 -4.50
N HIS A 83 -3.74 -21.60 -5.69
CA HIS A 83 -3.58 -22.32 -6.95
C HIS A 83 -3.00 -21.41 -8.03
N PRO A 84 -1.70 -21.04 -7.94
CA PRO A 84 -1.06 -20.25 -9.01
C PRO A 84 -1.06 -21.05 -10.30
N PHE A 85 -1.64 -20.48 -11.36
CA PHE A 85 -1.92 -21.17 -12.61
C PHE A 85 -0.75 -21.13 -13.58
N HIS A 86 -0.08 -19.97 -13.69
CA HIS A 86 0.96 -19.74 -14.69
C HIS A 86 2.23 -20.52 -14.34
N LYS A 87 2.45 -21.64 -15.04
CA LYS A 87 3.55 -22.56 -14.81
C LYS A 87 4.33 -22.82 -16.11
N ASN A 88 5.57 -23.23 -15.93
CA ASN A 88 6.38 -23.81 -16.99
C ASN A 88 6.04 -25.31 -17.17
N GLU A 89 6.56 -25.94 -18.21
CA GLU A 89 6.34 -27.35 -18.52
C GLU A 89 6.83 -28.30 -17.40
N ASP A 90 7.85 -27.88 -16.66
CA ASP A 90 8.40 -28.62 -15.51
C ASP A 90 7.56 -28.47 -14.21
N GLY A 91 6.45 -27.74 -14.27
CA GLY A 91 5.58 -27.44 -13.13
C GLY A 91 6.06 -26.31 -12.21
N SER A 92 7.22 -25.72 -12.44
CA SER A 92 7.69 -24.53 -11.73
C SER A 92 6.82 -23.31 -12.07
N LEU A 93 6.73 -22.33 -11.16
CA LEU A 93 6.01 -21.09 -11.45
C LEU A 93 6.77 -20.28 -12.49
N ARG A 94 6.02 -19.79 -13.47
CA ARG A 94 6.53 -18.87 -14.48
C ARG A 94 7.04 -17.59 -13.85
N LYS A 95 8.14 -17.07 -14.38
CA LYS A 95 8.72 -15.77 -14.02
C LYS A 95 8.38 -14.73 -15.09
N PHE A 96 8.20 -13.48 -14.66
CA PHE A 96 7.74 -12.39 -15.52
C PHE A 96 8.74 -11.23 -15.52
N ASP A 97 8.78 -10.50 -16.62
CA ASP A 97 9.65 -9.33 -16.79
C ASP A 97 9.13 -8.14 -15.97
N TYR A 98 7.81 -7.92 -16.02
CA TYR A 98 7.13 -6.86 -15.29
C TYR A 98 5.97 -7.41 -14.48
N ILE A 99 5.88 -7.00 -13.22
CA ILE A 99 4.73 -7.34 -12.38
C ILE A 99 4.16 -6.07 -11.75
N VAL A 100 2.85 -5.90 -11.86
CA VAL A 100 2.12 -4.87 -11.14
C VAL A 100 1.03 -5.52 -10.28
N SER A 101 0.74 -4.95 -9.12
CA SER A 101 -0.33 -5.49 -8.28
C SER A 101 -0.92 -4.43 -7.36
N ASN A 102 -2.24 -4.42 -7.27
CA ASN A 102 -2.99 -3.73 -6.24
C ASN A 102 -3.84 -4.76 -5.49
N PRO A 103 -3.23 -5.56 -4.60
CA PRO A 103 -3.91 -6.66 -3.95
C PRO A 103 -4.90 -6.17 -2.88
N PRO A 104 -5.89 -7.00 -2.51
CA PRO A 104 -6.71 -6.73 -1.33
C PRO A 104 -5.82 -6.64 -0.09
N PHE A 105 -5.99 -5.58 0.73
CA PHE A 105 -5.14 -5.39 1.91
C PHE A 105 -5.48 -6.34 3.04
N LYS A 106 -6.78 -6.55 3.27
CA LYS A 106 -7.30 -7.38 4.33
C LYS A 106 -8.40 -8.30 3.79
N LEU A 107 -8.26 -9.58 4.07
CA LEU A 107 -9.24 -10.60 3.69
C LEU A 107 -9.13 -11.77 4.65
N ASP A 108 -10.26 -12.42 4.97
CA ASP A 108 -10.26 -13.70 5.65
C ASP A 108 -9.80 -14.80 4.68
N PHE A 109 -8.65 -15.39 4.96
CA PHE A 109 -8.11 -16.53 4.23
C PHE A 109 -7.79 -17.71 5.16
N SER A 110 -8.47 -17.74 6.31
CA SER A 110 -8.29 -18.82 7.30
C SER A 110 -8.59 -20.20 6.74
N ASP A 111 -9.48 -20.31 5.77
CA ASP A 111 -9.90 -21.62 5.18
C ASP A 111 -8.77 -22.31 4.40
N TYR A 112 -7.84 -21.54 3.84
CA TYR A 112 -6.69 -22.09 3.10
C TYR A 112 -5.33 -21.65 3.66
N HIS A 113 -5.32 -21.14 4.88
CA HIS A 113 -4.09 -20.71 5.55
C HIS A 113 -3.07 -21.85 5.73
N SER A 114 -3.53 -23.07 6.05
CA SER A 114 -2.68 -24.26 6.16
C SER A 114 -2.05 -24.64 4.82
N ASP A 115 -2.80 -24.51 3.73
CA ASP A 115 -2.31 -24.81 2.38
C ASP A 115 -1.15 -23.88 2.01
N LEU A 116 -1.24 -22.58 2.39
CA LEU A 116 -0.14 -21.64 2.16
C LEU A 116 1.10 -21.96 2.99
N LYS A 117 0.94 -22.50 4.22
CA LYS A 117 2.08 -22.93 5.06
C LYS A 117 2.81 -24.16 4.53
N THR A 118 2.09 -25.02 3.82
CA THR A 118 2.62 -26.22 3.19
C THR A 118 2.85 -26.05 1.69
N ASP A 119 3.00 -24.81 1.24
CA ASP A 119 3.19 -24.48 -0.18
C ASP A 119 4.34 -25.28 -0.81
N SER A 120 4.07 -25.90 -1.96
CA SER A 120 5.04 -26.72 -2.68
C SER A 120 6.19 -25.93 -3.31
N TYR A 121 6.00 -24.61 -3.49
CA TYR A 121 7.01 -23.72 -4.08
C TYR A 121 7.93 -23.17 -3.00
N LYS A 122 9.01 -23.90 -2.74
CA LYS A 122 9.98 -23.59 -1.68
C LYS A 122 10.47 -22.15 -1.78
N GLY A 123 10.36 -21.40 -0.68
CA GLY A 123 10.81 -20.02 -0.58
C GLY A 123 9.80 -18.96 -1.07
N ARG A 124 8.64 -19.37 -1.60
CA ARG A 124 7.61 -18.43 -2.06
C ARG A 124 7.12 -17.51 -0.94
N PHE A 125 6.95 -18.03 0.27
CA PHE A 125 6.53 -17.27 1.45
C PHE A 125 7.66 -17.18 2.48
N PHE A 126 8.80 -16.66 2.06
CA PHE A 126 10.06 -16.62 2.84
C PHE A 126 9.96 -15.84 4.15
N ALA A 127 9.12 -14.80 4.20
CA ALA A 127 8.93 -13.99 5.39
C ALA A 127 7.87 -14.56 6.35
N GLY A 128 7.13 -15.59 5.91
CA GLY A 128 6.04 -16.25 6.61
C GLY A 128 4.66 -15.80 6.16
N ILE A 129 3.63 -16.34 6.80
CA ILE A 129 2.22 -16.11 6.49
C ILE A 129 1.55 -15.46 7.70
N PRO A 130 0.72 -14.42 7.53
CA PRO A 130 0.03 -13.77 8.63
C PRO A 130 -0.78 -14.77 9.45
N ASN A 131 -0.67 -14.68 10.78
CA ASN A 131 -1.40 -15.56 11.69
C ASN A 131 -2.91 -15.35 11.61
N ILE A 132 -3.67 -16.39 11.90
CA ILE A 132 -5.13 -16.31 12.04
C ILE A 132 -5.44 -15.64 13.39
N PRO A 133 -6.04 -14.45 13.42
CA PRO A 133 -6.41 -13.80 14.67
C PRO A 133 -7.63 -14.48 15.31
N SER A 134 -7.70 -14.49 16.64
CA SER A 134 -8.79 -15.12 17.39
C SER A 134 -10.16 -14.46 17.20
N LYS A 135 -10.20 -13.14 16.96
CA LYS A 135 -11.46 -12.37 16.93
C LYS A 135 -11.81 -11.77 15.56
N ASN A 136 -10.86 -11.32 14.77
CA ASN A 136 -11.12 -10.60 13.51
C ASN A 136 -10.38 -11.23 12.34
N LYS A 137 -10.87 -12.34 11.83
CA LYS A 137 -10.28 -13.02 10.66
C LYS A 137 -10.29 -12.15 9.40
N LYS A 138 -11.28 -11.28 9.21
CA LYS A 138 -11.32 -10.33 8.08
C LYS A 138 -10.19 -9.29 8.11
N GLY A 139 -9.51 -9.16 9.24
CA GLY A 139 -8.35 -8.28 9.40
C GLY A 139 -7.02 -8.89 8.98
N MET A 140 -6.99 -10.14 8.48
CA MET A 140 -5.74 -10.80 8.05
C MET A 140 -5.12 -10.07 6.85
N GLU A 141 -3.84 -9.75 6.95
CA GLU A 141 -3.11 -8.92 5.99
C GLU A 141 -2.65 -9.74 4.76
N ILE A 142 -3.59 -10.12 3.92
CA ILE A 142 -3.36 -11.00 2.76
C ILE A 142 -2.39 -10.39 1.73
N TYR A 143 -2.29 -9.05 1.65
CA TYR A 143 -1.36 -8.37 0.75
C TYR A 143 0.10 -8.77 0.97
N LEU A 144 0.46 -9.19 2.21
CA LEU A 144 1.81 -9.69 2.52
C LEU A 144 2.12 -11.01 1.82
N CYS A 145 1.12 -11.85 1.57
CA CYS A 145 1.26 -13.05 0.76
C CYS A 145 1.39 -12.70 -0.73
N PHE A 146 0.59 -11.75 -1.23
CA PHE A 146 0.71 -11.26 -2.61
C PHE A 146 2.07 -10.62 -2.87
N PHE A 147 2.60 -9.85 -1.92
CA PHE A 147 3.93 -9.24 -2.05
C PHE A 147 5.03 -10.32 -2.24
N GLN A 148 5.00 -11.35 -1.40
CA GLN A 148 5.95 -12.45 -1.48
C GLN A 148 5.78 -13.27 -2.77
N HIS A 149 4.54 -13.53 -3.20
CA HIS A 149 4.26 -14.18 -4.47
C HIS A 149 4.79 -13.37 -5.67
N LEU A 150 4.62 -12.05 -5.64
CA LEU A 150 5.16 -11.13 -6.65
C LEU A 150 6.68 -11.26 -6.73
N LEU A 151 7.40 -11.17 -5.60
CA LEU A 151 8.86 -11.32 -5.54
C LEU A 151 9.32 -12.67 -6.07
N TYR A 152 8.59 -13.74 -5.73
CA TYR A 152 8.87 -15.08 -6.20
C TYR A 152 8.68 -15.22 -7.71
N SER A 153 7.66 -14.57 -8.28
CA SER A 153 7.29 -14.66 -9.70
C SER A 153 8.02 -13.66 -10.60
N LEU A 154 8.88 -12.81 -10.05
CA LEU A 154 9.67 -11.84 -10.79
C LEU A 154 10.97 -12.47 -11.31
N LYS A 155 11.35 -12.22 -12.58
CA LYS A 155 12.64 -12.60 -13.15
C LYS A 155 13.80 -11.92 -12.42
N GLU A 156 15.02 -12.40 -12.60
CA GLU A 156 16.21 -11.87 -11.91
C GLU A 156 16.61 -10.45 -12.39
N ASP A 157 16.15 -10.05 -13.55
CA ASP A 157 16.26 -8.71 -14.12
C ASP A 157 14.90 -7.98 -14.22
N GLY A 158 13.86 -8.56 -13.60
CA GLY A 158 12.49 -8.05 -13.69
C GLY A 158 12.24 -6.86 -12.78
N LYS A 159 11.25 -6.06 -13.17
CA LYS A 159 10.80 -4.85 -12.44
C LYS A 159 9.36 -5.02 -11.94
N ALA A 160 9.07 -4.55 -10.75
CA ALA A 160 7.72 -4.66 -10.20
C ALA A 160 7.27 -3.42 -9.44
N ALA A 161 5.95 -3.22 -9.36
CA ALA A 161 5.33 -2.23 -8.48
C ALA A 161 4.12 -2.83 -7.77
N ILE A 162 4.03 -2.56 -6.48
CA ILE A 162 2.93 -3.04 -5.64
C ILE A 162 2.39 -1.95 -4.73
N VAL A 163 1.06 -1.87 -4.67
CA VAL A 163 0.35 -0.99 -3.73
C VAL A 163 0.26 -1.68 -2.37
N VAL A 164 0.65 -0.95 -1.33
CA VAL A 164 0.63 -1.44 0.06
C VAL A 164 0.01 -0.39 0.99
N PRO A 165 -0.58 -0.79 2.13
CA PRO A 165 -0.96 0.16 3.17
C PRO A 165 0.28 0.90 3.69
N THR A 166 0.15 2.20 4.03
CA THR A 166 1.29 2.99 4.53
C THR A 166 1.95 2.39 5.79
N GLY A 167 1.20 1.62 6.60
CA GLY A 167 1.77 0.89 7.74
C GLY A 167 2.87 -0.12 7.35
N PHE A 168 2.87 -0.62 6.11
CA PHE A 168 3.91 -1.51 5.61
C PHE A 168 5.29 -0.85 5.60
N ILE A 169 5.40 0.43 5.22
CA ILE A 169 6.68 1.10 5.01
C ILE A 169 7.41 1.46 6.33
N THR A 170 6.70 1.40 7.46
CA THR A 170 7.24 1.78 8.79
C THR A 170 7.16 0.69 9.85
N ALA A 171 6.59 -0.48 9.55
CA ALA A 171 6.45 -1.58 10.51
C ALA A 171 7.80 -1.98 11.14
N LYS A 172 7.86 -2.04 12.47
CA LYS A 172 9.13 -2.33 13.19
C LYS A 172 9.42 -3.81 13.41
N SER A 173 8.47 -4.69 13.08
CA SER A 173 8.59 -6.14 13.27
C SER A 173 7.63 -6.90 12.33
N GLY A 174 7.62 -8.22 12.40
CA GLY A 174 6.69 -9.08 11.68
C GLY A 174 7.07 -9.29 10.20
N ILE A 175 6.08 -9.73 9.41
CA ILE A 175 6.29 -10.12 8.00
C ILE A 175 6.65 -8.90 7.15
N ALA A 176 5.97 -7.77 7.35
CA ALA A 176 6.24 -6.53 6.62
C ALA A 176 7.70 -6.06 6.81
N PHE A 177 8.21 -6.13 8.04
CA PHE A 177 9.61 -5.82 8.33
C PHE A 177 10.57 -6.78 7.63
N LYS A 178 10.30 -8.10 7.65
CA LYS A 178 11.14 -9.11 6.99
C LYS A 178 11.18 -8.92 5.47
N ILE A 179 10.05 -8.55 4.85
CA ILE A 179 9.99 -8.24 3.42
C ILE A 179 10.86 -7.02 3.12
N ARG A 180 10.72 -5.91 3.87
CA ARG A 180 11.54 -4.71 3.66
C ARG A 180 13.03 -4.97 3.86
N LYS A 181 13.37 -5.76 4.88
CA LYS A 181 14.75 -6.21 5.11
C LYS A 181 15.30 -6.99 3.91
N HIS A 182 14.50 -7.90 3.34
CA HIS A 182 14.87 -8.65 2.15
C HIS A 182 15.10 -7.77 0.92
N LEU A 183 14.32 -6.68 0.75
CA LEU A 183 14.50 -5.74 -0.36
C LEU A 183 15.81 -4.94 -0.26
N VAL A 184 16.39 -4.84 0.94
CA VAL A 184 17.60 -4.03 1.23
C VAL A 184 18.84 -4.90 1.41
N ASP A 185 18.74 -6.01 2.14
CA ASP A 185 19.88 -6.83 2.61
C ASP A 185 20.18 -8.06 1.72
N GLY A 186 19.53 -8.23 0.58
CA GLY A 186 19.83 -9.32 -0.36
C GLY A 186 21.26 -9.25 -0.92
N GLU A 187 21.66 -10.24 -1.72
CA GLU A 187 22.95 -10.19 -2.46
C GLU A 187 23.08 -8.90 -3.26
N LYS A 188 21.96 -8.40 -3.77
CA LYS A 188 21.78 -7.08 -4.36
C LYS A 188 20.59 -6.41 -3.67
N SER A 189 20.71 -5.13 -3.36
CA SER A 189 19.56 -4.34 -2.95
C SER A 189 18.63 -4.14 -4.14
N ILE A 190 17.37 -4.49 -3.99
CA ILE A 190 16.38 -4.48 -5.07
C ILE A 190 15.26 -3.45 -4.88
N LEU A 191 15.31 -2.68 -3.80
CA LEU A 191 14.39 -1.55 -3.58
C LEU A 191 14.72 -0.41 -4.53
N ARG A 192 13.88 -0.18 -5.55
CA ARG A 192 14.05 0.94 -6.48
C ARG A 192 13.51 2.26 -5.92
N GLY A 193 12.43 2.19 -5.15
CA GLY A 193 11.89 3.36 -4.46
C GLY A 193 10.50 3.15 -3.89
N VAL A 194 10.01 4.18 -3.21
CA VAL A 194 8.65 4.20 -2.63
C VAL A 194 8.03 5.57 -2.84
N VAL A 195 6.77 5.59 -3.24
CA VAL A 195 5.95 6.81 -3.33
C VAL A 195 4.79 6.69 -2.35
N SER A 196 4.79 7.51 -1.30
CA SER A 196 3.64 7.66 -0.40
C SER A 196 2.59 8.52 -1.06
N MET A 197 1.39 7.96 -1.26
CA MET A 197 0.32 8.60 -2.01
C MET A 197 -0.59 9.46 -1.11
N PRO A 198 -1.32 10.44 -1.66
CA PRO A 198 -2.33 11.18 -0.92
C PRO A 198 -3.43 10.27 -0.36
N SER A 199 -4.08 10.73 0.72
CA SER A 199 -5.27 10.08 1.26
C SER A 199 -6.39 10.02 0.22
N ASN A 200 -7.25 8.99 0.29
CA ASN A 200 -8.42 8.82 -0.60
C ASN A 200 -8.08 8.79 -2.10
N ILE A 201 -6.84 8.43 -2.47
CA ILE A 201 -6.43 8.30 -3.89
C ILE A 201 -7.12 7.13 -4.57
N PHE A 202 -7.45 6.06 -3.83
CA PHE A 202 -8.24 4.92 -4.29
C PHE A 202 -9.69 5.06 -3.84
N ALA A 203 -10.62 4.87 -4.77
CA ALA A 203 -12.04 4.85 -4.46
C ALA A 203 -12.36 3.77 -3.42
N ASN A 204 -13.19 4.12 -2.43
CA ASN A 204 -13.70 3.22 -1.38
C ASN A 204 -12.70 2.74 -0.31
N THR A 205 -11.51 3.29 -0.20
CA THR A 205 -10.61 2.99 0.92
C THR A 205 -10.12 4.27 1.60
N GLY A 206 -10.46 4.46 2.87
CA GLY A 206 -9.89 5.52 3.71
C GLY A 206 -8.46 5.21 4.18
N THR A 207 -7.85 4.14 3.67
CA THR A 207 -6.51 3.71 4.04
C THR A 207 -5.48 4.46 3.20
N ASN A 208 -4.54 5.13 3.86
CA ASN A 208 -3.39 5.72 3.19
C ASN A 208 -2.51 4.60 2.60
N VAL A 209 -2.05 4.82 1.39
CA VAL A 209 -1.29 3.82 0.63
C VAL A 209 0.05 4.35 0.17
N SER A 210 0.96 3.43 -0.05
CA SER A 210 2.24 3.68 -0.70
C SER A 210 2.44 2.69 -1.85
N VAL A 211 3.18 3.10 -2.86
CA VAL A 211 3.59 2.22 -3.97
C VAL A 211 5.06 1.89 -3.79
N VAL A 212 5.38 0.61 -3.72
CA VAL A 212 6.75 0.10 -3.63
C VAL A 212 7.20 -0.35 -5.00
N PHE A 213 8.33 0.18 -5.46
CA PHE A 213 8.98 -0.16 -6.74
C PHE A 213 10.21 -1.03 -6.51
N ILE A 214 10.33 -2.09 -7.29
CA ILE A 214 11.34 -3.13 -7.18
C ILE A 214 12.05 -3.29 -8.53
N ASP A 215 13.36 -3.49 -8.49
CA ASP A 215 14.18 -3.84 -9.63
C ASP A 215 15.20 -4.92 -9.22
N LYS A 216 14.99 -6.15 -9.67
CA LYS A 216 15.85 -7.27 -9.29
C LYS A 216 17.22 -7.27 -9.95
N SER A 217 17.46 -6.43 -10.96
CA SER A 217 18.79 -6.27 -11.54
C SER A 217 19.80 -5.68 -10.55
N GLY A 218 19.30 -5.03 -9.51
CA GLY A 218 20.06 -4.34 -8.48
C GLY A 218 19.93 -2.82 -8.58
N VAL A 219 19.97 -2.16 -7.43
CA VAL A 219 19.78 -0.72 -7.30
C VAL A 219 20.87 -0.14 -6.40
N ASP A 220 21.51 0.97 -6.83
CA ASP A 220 22.54 1.65 -6.04
C ASP A 220 21.95 2.48 -4.91
N LYS A 221 20.91 3.26 -5.23
CA LYS A 221 20.19 4.11 -4.27
C LYS A 221 18.70 4.15 -4.60
N PRO A 222 17.82 3.95 -3.62
CA PRO A 222 16.39 4.10 -3.81
C PRO A 222 15.96 5.56 -3.76
N VAL A 223 14.76 5.83 -4.31
CA VAL A 223 14.10 7.13 -4.22
C VAL A 223 12.88 6.99 -3.32
N LEU A 224 12.79 7.79 -2.26
CA LEU A 224 11.64 7.83 -1.38
C LEU A 224 10.94 9.17 -1.56
N ILE A 225 9.65 9.13 -1.94
CA ILE A 225 8.84 10.33 -2.20
C ILE A 225 7.66 10.38 -1.25
N ASP A 226 7.45 11.52 -0.62
CA ASP A 226 6.24 11.84 0.12
C ASP A 226 5.31 12.74 -0.70
N ALA A 227 4.43 12.12 -1.48
CA ALA A 227 3.40 12.80 -2.24
C ALA A 227 2.08 12.97 -1.46
N SER A 228 2.06 12.70 -0.15
CA SER A 228 0.84 12.69 0.68
C SER A 228 0.12 14.04 0.74
N LYS A 229 0.82 15.13 0.47
CA LYS A 229 0.29 16.50 0.47
C LYS A 229 -0.21 16.96 -0.91
N LEU A 230 -0.01 16.17 -1.97
CA LEU A 230 -0.43 16.49 -3.33
C LEU A 230 -1.90 16.15 -3.56
N GLY A 231 -2.44 16.70 -4.64
CA GLY A 231 -3.77 16.43 -5.13
C GLY A 231 -4.86 17.30 -4.51
N GLU A 232 -5.98 17.33 -5.21
CA GLU A 232 -7.18 18.06 -4.80
C GLU A 232 -8.25 17.07 -4.35
N THR A 233 -8.79 17.28 -3.15
CA THR A 233 -9.88 16.45 -2.61
C THR A 233 -11.21 16.93 -3.18
N ILE A 234 -11.88 16.07 -3.93
CA ILE A 234 -13.21 16.29 -4.50
C ILE A 234 -14.23 15.34 -3.85
N LYS A 235 -15.51 15.76 -3.86
CA LYS A 235 -16.62 14.87 -3.48
C LYS A 235 -17.22 14.25 -4.73
N GLU A 236 -17.18 12.92 -4.82
CA GLU A 236 -17.78 12.15 -5.91
C GLU A 236 -18.74 11.12 -5.31
N ASN A 237 -20.02 11.17 -5.67
CA ASN A 237 -21.08 10.28 -5.14
C ASN A 237 -21.13 10.20 -3.59
N GLY A 238 -20.92 11.34 -2.91
CA GLY A 238 -20.95 11.41 -1.45
C GLY A 238 -19.63 11.00 -0.74
N ASN A 239 -18.67 10.45 -1.47
CA ASN A 239 -17.37 10.04 -0.95
C ASN A 239 -16.28 11.07 -1.28
N GLN A 240 -15.31 11.22 -0.39
CA GLN A 240 -14.11 12.01 -0.67
C GLN A 240 -13.16 11.20 -1.56
N LYS A 241 -12.66 11.85 -2.61
CA LYS A 241 -11.67 11.29 -3.53
C LYS A 241 -10.61 12.34 -3.82
N THR A 242 -9.36 11.95 -3.77
CA THR A 242 -8.24 12.82 -4.13
C THR A 242 -7.83 12.55 -5.58
N LYS A 243 -7.72 13.59 -6.38
CA LYS A 243 -7.20 13.54 -7.74
C LYS A 243 -5.89 14.31 -7.82
N LEU A 244 -4.84 13.67 -8.33
CA LEU A 244 -3.60 14.34 -8.68
C LEU A 244 -3.79 15.10 -10.00
N ARG A 245 -3.22 16.31 -10.07
CA ARG A 245 -3.13 17.08 -11.31
C ARG A 245 -2.04 16.51 -12.21
N THR A 246 -2.11 16.83 -13.50
CA THR A 246 -1.11 16.35 -14.46
C THR A 246 0.31 16.80 -14.09
N GLU A 247 0.46 18.03 -13.62
CA GLU A 247 1.73 18.62 -13.19
C GLU A 247 2.30 17.88 -11.97
N GLU A 248 1.44 17.50 -11.01
CA GLU A 248 1.83 16.75 -9.81
C GLU A 248 2.26 15.32 -10.16
N ILE A 249 1.57 14.68 -11.11
CA ILE A 249 1.99 13.37 -11.64
C ILE A 249 3.36 13.49 -12.30
N GLN A 250 3.55 14.51 -13.13
CA GLN A 250 4.82 14.75 -13.83
C GLN A 250 5.95 15.07 -12.84
N GLN A 251 5.66 15.82 -11.77
CA GLN A 251 6.61 16.09 -10.69
C GLN A 251 7.08 14.78 -10.04
N ILE A 252 6.15 13.89 -9.65
CA ILE A 252 6.49 12.58 -9.05
C ILE A 252 7.36 11.77 -10.03
N VAL A 253 6.97 11.70 -11.31
CA VAL A 253 7.66 10.92 -12.33
C VAL A 253 9.07 11.46 -12.57
N ASN A 254 9.24 12.76 -12.75
CA ASN A 254 10.53 13.37 -12.99
C ASN A 254 11.47 13.20 -11.79
N THR A 255 10.98 13.52 -10.58
CA THR A 255 11.74 13.37 -9.33
C THR A 255 12.21 11.92 -9.13
N PHE A 256 11.33 10.94 -9.39
CA PHE A 256 11.68 9.54 -9.24
C PHE A 256 12.73 9.08 -10.27
N ARG A 257 12.55 9.44 -11.56
CA ARG A 257 13.46 9.06 -12.64
C ARG A 257 14.85 9.69 -12.50
N ASN A 258 14.88 10.98 -12.18
CA ASN A 258 16.13 11.73 -12.05
C ASN A 258 16.80 11.53 -10.68
N LYS A 259 16.17 10.80 -9.76
CA LYS A 259 16.62 10.62 -8.37
C LYS A 259 16.87 11.96 -7.68
N GLU A 260 15.97 12.92 -7.89
CA GLU A 260 16.10 14.28 -7.33
C GLU A 260 15.83 14.29 -5.84
N VAL A 261 16.64 15.05 -5.10
CA VAL A 261 16.39 15.36 -3.68
C VAL A 261 15.69 16.71 -3.64
N VAL A 262 14.44 16.70 -3.18
CA VAL A 262 13.59 17.90 -3.06
C VAL A 262 13.15 18.03 -1.63
N GLU A 263 13.35 19.21 -1.05
CA GLU A 263 13.01 19.51 0.33
C GLU A 263 11.56 19.14 0.66
N ASP A 264 11.32 18.48 1.79
CA ASP A 264 10.01 18.03 2.27
C ASP A 264 9.20 17.16 1.28
N PHE A 265 9.83 16.66 0.21
CA PHE A 265 9.17 15.89 -0.83
C PHE A 265 9.90 14.59 -1.17
N SER A 266 11.21 14.61 -1.42
CA SER A 266 11.95 13.42 -1.84
C SER A 266 13.36 13.34 -1.29
N VAL A 267 13.81 12.10 -1.04
CA VAL A 267 15.18 11.79 -0.62
C VAL A 267 15.71 10.55 -1.33
N THR A 268 17.03 10.44 -1.41
CA THR A 268 17.74 9.29 -1.97
C THR A 268 18.74 8.73 -0.95
N PRO A 269 18.23 8.10 0.14
CA PRO A 269 19.09 7.57 1.18
C PRO A 269 19.96 6.42 0.67
N THR A 270 21.10 6.22 1.29
CA THR A 270 21.88 5.00 1.11
C THR A 270 21.18 3.82 1.78
N PHE A 271 21.51 2.60 1.37
CA PHE A 271 20.95 1.41 2.03
C PHE A 271 21.41 1.27 3.48
N ASP A 272 22.58 1.79 3.83
CA ASP A 272 23.06 1.79 5.21
C ASP A 272 22.25 2.77 6.09
N GLU A 273 21.93 3.95 5.61
CA GLU A 273 20.99 4.86 6.28
C GLU A 273 19.60 4.23 6.48
N ILE A 274 19.12 3.44 5.51
CA ILE A 274 17.86 2.71 5.62
C ILE A 274 17.95 1.65 6.75
N LYS A 275 19.06 0.92 6.86
CA LYS A 275 19.29 -0.05 7.93
C LYS A 275 19.34 0.63 9.30
N GLU A 276 20.07 1.74 9.43
CA GLU A 276 20.18 2.53 10.66
C GLU A 276 18.82 3.06 11.13
N LYS A 277 17.95 3.45 10.18
CA LYS A 277 16.56 3.88 10.47
C LYS A 277 15.57 2.71 10.55
N GLY A 278 16.03 1.49 10.83
CA GLY A 278 15.20 0.30 11.05
C GLY A 278 14.43 -0.13 9.83
N TYR A 279 15.05 -0.02 8.65
CA TYR A 279 14.44 -0.34 7.35
C TYR A 279 13.16 0.44 7.06
N SER A 280 13.06 1.67 7.52
CA SER A 280 11.93 2.54 7.19
C SER A 280 12.04 3.04 5.76
N PHE A 281 10.92 2.98 5.03
CA PHE A 281 10.80 3.51 3.65
C PHE A 281 9.99 4.80 3.60
N SER A 282 9.73 5.43 4.75
CA SER A 282 9.03 6.71 4.83
C SER A 282 10.01 7.86 4.59
N ALA A 283 9.84 8.62 3.52
CA ALA A 283 10.69 9.76 3.17
C ALA A 283 10.82 10.78 4.31
N GLY A 284 9.72 11.03 5.04
CA GLY A 284 9.70 11.98 6.16
C GLY A 284 10.65 11.66 7.32
N GLN A 285 11.17 10.42 7.40
CA GLN A 285 12.19 10.07 8.40
C GLN A 285 13.62 10.49 8.01
N TYR A 286 13.81 10.94 6.79
CA TYR A 286 15.09 11.34 6.21
C TYR A 286 15.16 12.83 5.93
N PHE A 287 14.04 13.56 6.08
CA PHE A 287 14.05 15.01 5.95
C PHE A 287 14.80 15.63 7.14
N ASP A 288 15.49 16.73 6.87
CA ASP A 288 16.12 17.53 7.91
C ASP A 288 15.05 18.11 8.85
N ILE A 289 15.27 17.97 10.14
CA ILE A 289 14.40 18.61 11.13
C ILE A 289 14.73 20.10 11.11
N LYS A 290 13.91 20.90 10.46
CA LYS A 290 13.97 22.34 10.63
C LYS A 290 13.47 22.69 12.03
N ILE A 291 14.38 23.09 12.90
CA ILE A 291 14.02 23.75 14.14
C ILE A 291 13.86 25.23 13.78
N ASP A 292 12.62 25.65 13.51
CA ASP A 292 12.31 27.07 13.44
C ASP A 292 12.54 27.65 14.86
N TYR A 293 13.71 28.23 15.06
CA TYR A 293 13.94 29.02 16.25
C TYR A 293 13.02 30.25 16.14
N VAL A 294 11.94 30.21 16.89
CA VAL A 294 11.12 31.40 17.08
C VAL A 294 11.98 32.35 17.92
N ASP A 295 12.54 33.37 17.28
CA ASP A 295 13.31 34.40 17.97
C ASP A 295 12.33 35.27 18.75
N ILE A 296 12.04 34.82 19.98
CA ILE A 296 11.18 35.54 20.92
C ILE A 296 12.03 35.99 22.10
N THR A 297 11.75 37.20 22.59
CA THR A 297 12.37 37.68 23.83
C THR A 297 11.95 36.80 25.02
N GLU A 298 12.78 36.78 26.08
CA GLU A 298 12.47 36.08 27.32
C GLU A 298 11.12 36.47 27.91
N ASP A 299 10.77 37.76 27.84
CA ASP A 299 9.49 38.30 28.30
C ASP A 299 8.31 37.75 27.47
N GLU A 300 8.47 37.69 26.17
CA GLU A 300 7.43 37.15 25.27
C GLU A 300 7.27 35.61 25.49
N PHE A 301 8.36 34.89 25.70
CA PHE A 301 8.32 33.47 26.05
C PHE A 301 7.55 33.25 27.35
N ASN A 302 7.91 33.97 28.40
CA ASN A 302 7.28 33.88 29.71
C ASN A 302 5.78 34.21 29.63
N ARG A 303 5.41 35.25 28.90
CA ARG A 303 4.02 35.65 28.68
C ARG A 303 3.23 34.52 27.97
N ARG A 304 3.79 33.92 26.92
CA ARG A 304 3.15 32.80 26.22
C ARG A 304 3.00 31.58 27.11
N MET A 305 4.03 31.25 27.90
CA MET A 305 3.99 30.15 28.85
C MET A 305 2.94 30.34 29.94
N ASP A 306 2.77 31.54 30.46
CA ASP A 306 1.73 31.83 31.46
C ASP A 306 0.33 31.77 30.86
N ASN A 307 0.14 32.22 29.62
CA ASN A 307 -1.10 32.06 28.89
C ASN A 307 -1.43 30.56 28.67
N PHE A 308 -0.46 29.74 28.25
CA PHE A 308 -0.66 28.30 28.08
C PHE A 308 -1.02 27.62 29.40
N LYS A 309 -0.33 27.94 30.50
CA LYS A 309 -0.65 27.41 31.85
C LYS A 309 -2.06 27.80 32.28
N THR A 310 -2.48 29.04 32.01
CA THR A 310 -3.81 29.53 32.35
C THR A 310 -4.87 28.78 31.56
N THR A 311 -4.68 28.65 30.24
CA THR A 311 -5.59 27.92 29.35
C THR A 311 -5.71 26.46 29.76
N LEU A 312 -4.59 25.78 30.04
CA LEU A 312 -4.60 24.38 30.50
C LEU A 312 -5.37 24.21 31.81
N ARG A 313 -5.16 25.12 32.78
CA ARG A 313 -5.93 25.08 34.04
C ARG A 313 -7.43 25.25 33.80
N GLN A 314 -7.83 26.15 32.91
CA GLN A 314 -9.24 26.31 32.54
C GLN A 314 -9.81 25.04 31.90
N GLN A 315 -9.07 24.42 30.98
CA GLN A 315 -9.50 23.19 30.33
C GLN A 315 -9.61 22.03 31.32
N PHE A 316 -8.69 21.89 32.26
CA PHE A 316 -8.80 20.87 33.32
C PHE A 316 -10.00 21.09 34.23
N ASN A 317 -10.24 22.33 34.65
CA ASN A 317 -11.41 22.65 35.47
C ASN A 317 -12.72 22.35 34.74
N GLU A 318 -12.79 22.68 33.44
CA GLU A 318 -13.97 22.37 32.62
C GLU A 318 -14.13 20.84 32.42
N SER A 319 -13.01 20.11 32.22
CA SER A 319 -13.05 18.66 32.17
C SER A 319 -13.62 18.03 33.44
N HIS A 320 -13.18 18.48 34.61
CA HIS A 320 -13.71 18.01 35.89
C HIS A 320 -15.20 18.35 36.07
N ARG A 321 -15.61 19.58 35.66
CA ARG A 321 -17.02 19.95 35.69
C ARG A 321 -17.90 19.03 34.84
N LEU A 322 -17.42 18.75 33.60
CA LEU A 322 -18.13 17.84 32.69
C LEU A 322 -18.16 16.39 33.21
N GLU A 323 -17.07 15.92 33.83
CA GLU A 323 -17.00 14.60 34.47
C GLU A 323 -18.06 14.47 35.58
N GLU A 324 -18.15 15.47 36.47
CA GLU A 324 -19.17 15.47 37.51
C GLU A 324 -20.61 15.51 36.95
N GLU A 325 -20.82 16.28 35.86
CA GLU A 325 -22.12 16.37 35.21
C GLU A 325 -22.53 15.03 34.58
N ILE A 326 -21.59 14.35 33.92
CA ILE A 326 -21.78 13.00 33.33
C ILE A 326 -22.12 12.00 34.43
N LEU A 327 -21.39 12.00 35.56
CA LEU A 327 -21.65 11.10 36.68
C LEU A 327 -23.03 11.34 37.27
N LYS A 328 -23.43 12.60 37.47
CA LYS A 328 -24.79 12.93 37.93
C LYS A 328 -25.88 12.44 36.97
N GLN A 329 -25.64 12.56 35.64
CA GLN A 329 -26.60 12.05 34.66
C GLN A 329 -26.69 10.55 34.67
N LEU A 330 -25.56 9.85 34.86
CA LEU A 330 -25.54 8.39 35.00
C LEU A 330 -26.25 7.90 36.26
N ASP A 331 -26.08 8.62 37.37
CA ASP A 331 -26.79 8.32 38.63
C ASP A 331 -28.32 8.46 38.50
N CYS A 332 -28.79 9.32 37.57
CA CYS A 332 -30.21 9.47 37.26
C CYS A 332 -30.77 8.35 36.37
N ILE A 333 -29.92 7.53 35.73
CA ILE A 333 -30.34 6.37 34.94
C ILE A 333 -30.44 5.13 35.82
N GLY A 334 -31.43 5.16 36.73
CA GLY A 334 -31.81 3.98 37.55
C GLY A 334 -32.75 3.06 36.76
N PHE A 335 -32.50 1.76 36.81
CA PHE A 335 -33.46 0.75 36.37
C PHE A 335 -34.66 0.77 37.34
N ASN A 336 -35.80 1.28 36.88
CA ASN A 336 -37.06 1.17 37.65
C ASN A 336 -37.56 -0.28 37.62
N GLU A 337 -37.27 -1.07 38.65
CA GLU A 337 -37.79 -2.43 38.83
C GLU A 337 -39.32 -2.47 39.19
N ASN A 338 -40.05 -1.36 39.06
CA ASN A 338 -41.47 -1.27 39.47
C ASN A 338 -42.46 -1.15 38.30
N VAL A 339 -42.27 -1.88 37.22
CA VAL A 339 -43.36 -2.10 36.23
C VAL A 339 -43.54 -3.59 36.02
N GLY A 340 -44.28 -4.24 36.96
CA GLY A 340 -44.56 -5.66 36.76
C GLY A 340 -45.24 -6.37 37.95
N LYS A 341 -45.96 -5.62 38.77
CA LYS A 341 -46.86 -6.26 39.79
C LYS A 341 -48.12 -5.44 39.94
N GLU A 342 -49.01 -5.51 38.99
CA GLU A 342 -50.45 -5.33 39.18
C GLU A 342 -51.17 -6.04 38.04
N ASN A 343 -51.98 -6.96 38.44
CA ASN A 343 -53.10 -7.66 37.80
C ASN A 343 -52.93 -9.17 37.61
N SER A 344 -53.00 -9.86 38.72
CA SER A 344 -53.59 -11.20 38.76
C SER A 344 -54.48 -11.27 39.98
N ASN A 345 -55.75 -10.76 39.88
CA ASN A 345 -56.93 -11.12 40.61
C ASN A 345 -58.16 -10.59 39.87
N GLU A 346 -58.77 -11.45 39.07
CA GLU A 346 -60.20 -11.79 38.97
C GLU A 346 -60.38 -12.82 37.84
#